data_462d544e421bd5c05fd28b776427ecca
#
_entry.id   462d544e421bd5c05fd28b776427ecca
#
_cell.length_a   1.000
_cell.length_b   1.000
_cell.length_c   1.000
_cell.angle_alpha   90.00
_cell.angle_beta   90.00
_cell.angle_gamma   90.00
#
_symmetry.space_group_name_H-M   'P 1'
#
loop_
_entity.id
_entity.type
_entity.pdbx_description
1 polymer ?
#
loop_
_entity_poly.entity_id
_entity_poly.type
_entity_poly.pdbx_seq_one_letter_code
_entity_poly.pdbx_strand_id
1 'polypeptide(L)'
;RQAAKAKCRSVAILLPEGTDARLMAEGAIYGMHRPSGYKDQKPWPVEEVILLAGAEPAEADRGQLTAEGINLARELVEIPANDLGPEEFAMRAAQEGAAAGLEVEVFDETALAEMGAGALLAVGQGSVRPPRLVRLSYVPENPTSNDHLFLVGKGITFDTGGLSLKPPSGMEKMKYDMGG
;
A
#
# COMPACT_ATOMS: atom_id res chain seq x y z
N ARG A 1 17.66 12.70 -5.69
CA ARG A 1 19.03 12.13 -5.55
C ARG A 1 20.11 13.24 -5.46
N GLN A 2 20.06 14.30 -6.26
CA GLN A 2 21.04 15.41 -6.17
C GLN A 2 20.91 16.16 -4.83
N ALA A 3 19.69 16.51 -4.42
CA ALA A 3 19.43 17.17 -3.14
C ALA A 3 19.92 16.34 -1.93
N ALA A 4 19.76 15.03 -2.00
CA ALA A 4 20.26 14.14 -0.95
C ALA A 4 21.80 14.12 -0.89
N LYS A 5 22.47 14.18 -2.04
CA LYS A 5 23.94 14.33 -2.08
C LYS A 5 24.39 15.65 -1.47
N ALA A 6 23.61 16.72 -1.68
CA ALA A 6 23.85 18.02 -1.11
C ALA A 6 23.45 18.15 0.37
N LYS A 7 22.87 17.09 0.97
CA LYS A 7 22.37 17.06 2.36
C LYS A 7 21.33 18.15 2.66
N CYS A 8 20.52 18.52 1.65
CA CYS A 8 19.44 19.49 1.82
C CYS A 8 18.27 18.85 2.57
N ARG A 9 17.69 19.57 3.54
CA ARG A 9 16.46 19.15 4.23
C ARG A 9 15.21 19.57 3.47
N SER A 10 15.25 20.70 2.78
CA SER A 10 14.15 21.24 1.99
C SER A 10 14.61 21.46 0.54
N VAL A 11 13.74 21.18 -0.41
CA VAL A 11 13.98 21.34 -1.84
C VAL A 11 12.83 22.11 -2.46
N ALA A 12 13.15 23.26 -3.06
CA ALA A 12 12.19 24.00 -3.85
C ALA A 12 12.34 23.63 -5.35
N ILE A 13 11.23 23.34 -5.99
CA ILE A 13 11.16 23.00 -7.41
C ILE A 13 10.32 24.07 -8.11
N LEU A 14 10.96 24.84 -9.00
CA LEU A 14 10.25 25.76 -9.86
C LEU A 14 9.59 24.96 -11.00
N LEU A 15 8.28 25.09 -11.12
CA LEU A 15 7.53 24.42 -12.18
C LEU A 15 7.49 25.32 -13.43
N PRO A 16 7.96 24.85 -14.58
CA PRO A 16 7.73 25.52 -15.86
C PRO A 16 6.24 25.64 -16.16
N GLU A 17 5.87 26.63 -16.96
CA GLU A 17 4.50 26.79 -17.46
C GLU A 17 4.04 25.52 -18.18
N GLY A 18 2.81 25.09 -17.92
CA GLY A 18 2.24 23.85 -18.47
C GLY A 18 2.68 22.57 -17.77
N THR A 19 3.46 22.66 -16.69
CA THR A 19 3.80 21.47 -15.88
C THR A 19 2.59 21.01 -15.07
N ASP A 20 2.32 19.71 -15.12
CA ASP A 20 1.30 19.06 -14.29
C ASP A 20 1.77 18.99 -12.82
N ALA A 21 1.15 19.80 -11.96
CA ALA A 21 1.49 19.87 -10.54
C ALA A 21 1.24 18.54 -9.80
N ARG A 22 0.21 17.80 -10.20
CA ARG A 22 -0.13 16.50 -9.65
C ARG A 22 1.01 15.50 -9.89
N LEU A 23 1.45 15.36 -11.13
CA LEU A 23 2.53 14.44 -11.48
C LEU A 23 3.86 14.83 -10.84
N MET A 24 4.10 16.13 -10.65
CA MET A 24 5.32 16.61 -9.98
C MET A 24 5.29 16.29 -8.48
N ALA A 25 4.18 16.50 -7.80
CA ALA A 25 4.01 16.15 -6.40
C ALA A 25 4.13 14.64 -6.20
N GLU A 26 3.43 13.86 -7.04
CA GLU A 26 3.48 12.40 -7.04
C GLU A 26 4.92 11.90 -7.22
N GLY A 27 5.63 12.40 -8.23
CA GLY A 27 7.01 12.00 -8.50
C GLY A 27 7.98 12.38 -7.37
N ALA A 28 7.78 13.52 -6.73
CA ALA A 28 8.59 13.97 -5.61
C ALA A 28 8.43 13.04 -4.40
N ILE A 29 7.20 12.79 -3.96
CA ILE A 29 6.88 11.92 -2.82
C ILE A 29 7.29 10.46 -3.11
N TYR A 30 6.94 9.94 -4.30
CA TYR A 30 7.37 8.62 -4.74
C TYR A 30 8.90 8.45 -4.70
N GLY A 31 9.64 9.47 -5.14
CA GLY A 31 11.10 9.47 -5.16
C GLY A 31 11.76 9.56 -3.79
N MET A 32 11.05 10.07 -2.78
CA MET A 32 11.55 10.17 -1.40
C MET A 32 11.35 8.88 -0.60
N HIS A 33 10.50 7.98 -1.07
CA HIS A 33 10.24 6.72 -0.36
C HIS A 33 11.52 5.92 -0.12
N ARG A 34 11.64 5.37 1.07
CA ARG A 34 12.68 4.44 1.48
C ARG A 34 12.05 3.23 2.15
N PRO A 35 12.37 2.01 1.70
CA PRO A 35 11.93 0.81 2.38
C PRO A 35 12.41 0.83 3.83
N SER A 36 11.52 0.53 4.76
CA SER A 36 11.83 0.63 6.19
C SER A 36 12.45 -0.65 6.75
N GLY A 37 13.35 -0.51 7.72
CA GLY A 37 13.59 -1.42 8.81
C GLY A 37 14.53 -2.61 8.58
N TYR A 38 14.74 -3.10 7.35
CA TYR A 38 15.49 -4.36 7.11
C TYR A 38 16.92 -4.17 6.61
N LYS A 39 17.34 -2.94 6.40
CA LYS A 39 18.70 -2.60 6.00
C LYS A 39 19.18 -1.38 6.77
N ASP A 40 20.45 -1.35 7.12
CA ASP A 40 21.09 -0.15 7.63
C ASP A 40 21.04 0.95 6.56
N GLN A 41 20.09 1.85 6.69
CA GLN A 41 19.94 2.98 5.79
C GLN A 41 20.34 4.25 6.50
N LYS A 42 21.14 5.07 5.81
CA LYS A 42 21.37 6.44 6.27
C LYS A 42 20.04 7.22 6.18
N PRO A 43 19.74 8.06 7.17
CA PRO A 43 18.56 8.93 7.09
C PRO A 43 18.53 9.68 5.77
N TRP A 44 17.34 9.74 5.16
CA TRP A 44 17.15 10.55 3.97
C TRP A 44 17.11 12.01 4.40
N PRO A 45 17.97 12.87 3.85
CA PRO A 45 18.08 14.24 4.37
C PRO A 45 16.94 15.16 3.91
N VAL A 46 16.20 14.79 2.86
CA VAL A 46 15.10 15.62 2.34
C VAL A 46 13.83 15.30 3.11
N GLU A 47 13.30 16.30 3.80
CA GLU A 47 12.11 16.22 4.62
C GLU A 47 10.94 16.97 3.98
N GLU A 48 11.23 17.93 3.13
CA GLU A 48 10.24 18.82 2.55
C GLU A 48 10.52 19.06 1.06
N VAL A 49 9.48 19.07 0.23
CA VAL A 49 9.51 19.50 -1.14
C VAL A 49 8.49 20.62 -1.35
N ILE A 50 8.95 21.75 -1.83
CA ILE A 50 8.14 22.94 -2.09
C ILE A 50 8.00 23.09 -3.60
N LEU A 51 6.77 23.06 -4.12
CA LEU A 51 6.48 23.36 -5.51
C LEU A 51 6.23 24.86 -5.65
N LEU A 52 7.01 25.52 -6.50
CA LEU A 52 6.94 26.97 -6.73
C LEU A 52 6.25 27.26 -8.05
N ALA A 53 5.32 28.20 -8.04
CA ALA A 53 4.60 28.83 -9.16
C ALA A 53 3.59 27.93 -9.91
N GLY A 54 2.46 28.54 -10.30
CA GLY A 54 1.50 28.03 -11.29
C GLY A 54 0.75 26.75 -10.93
N ALA A 55 0.98 26.18 -9.76
CA ALA A 55 0.33 24.96 -9.33
C ALA A 55 -1.00 25.28 -8.61
N GLU A 56 -2.09 24.68 -9.06
CA GLU A 56 -3.31 24.61 -8.27
C GLU A 56 -3.05 23.71 -7.06
N PRO A 57 -3.14 24.21 -5.82
CA PRO A 57 -2.85 23.43 -4.61
C PRO A 57 -3.57 22.09 -4.57
N ALA A 58 -4.84 22.06 -4.96
CA ALA A 58 -5.66 20.85 -4.99
C ALA A 58 -5.10 19.75 -5.90
N GLU A 59 -4.45 20.08 -7.00
CA GLU A 59 -3.80 19.10 -7.87
C GLU A 59 -2.50 18.55 -7.25
N ALA A 60 -1.74 19.39 -6.56
CA ALA A 60 -0.57 18.93 -5.82
C ALA A 60 -0.97 17.99 -4.67
N ASP A 61 -2.03 18.32 -3.91
CA ASP A 61 -2.58 17.47 -2.85
C ASP A 61 -3.04 16.10 -3.39
N ARG A 62 -3.69 16.06 -4.55
CA ARG A 62 -4.05 14.80 -5.21
C ARG A 62 -2.83 13.96 -5.59
N GLY A 63 -1.77 14.60 -6.08
CA GLY A 63 -0.51 13.93 -6.38
C GLY A 63 0.14 13.34 -5.14
N GLN A 64 0.13 14.10 -4.05
CA GLN A 64 0.63 13.64 -2.76
C GLN A 64 -0.14 12.40 -2.27
N LEU A 65 -1.48 12.46 -2.21
CA LEU A 65 -2.31 11.34 -1.76
C LEU A 65 -2.10 10.09 -2.63
N THR A 66 -1.97 10.25 -3.94
CA THR A 66 -1.67 9.15 -4.86
C THR A 66 -0.32 8.49 -4.52
N ALA A 67 0.71 9.30 -4.32
CA ALA A 67 2.06 8.82 -4.02
C ALA A 67 2.15 8.17 -2.62
N GLU A 68 1.43 8.69 -1.64
CA GLU A 68 1.33 8.09 -0.30
C GLU A 68 0.72 6.69 -0.37
N GLY A 69 -0.37 6.51 -1.12
CA GLY A 69 -0.96 5.19 -1.35
C GLY A 69 -0.01 4.22 -2.07
N ILE A 70 0.70 4.70 -3.11
CA ILE A 70 1.72 3.91 -3.80
C ILE A 70 2.85 3.53 -2.83
N ASN A 71 3.30 4.45 -2.00
CA ASN A 71 4.38 4.19 -1.04
C ASN A 71 3.95 3.22 0.05
N LEU A 72 2.70 3.27 0.50
CA LEU A 72 2.12 2.27 1.41
C LEU A 72 2.16 0.87 0.79
N ALA A 73 1.70 0.71 -0.44
CA ALA A 73 1.78 -0.57 -1.14
C ALA A 73 3.23 -1.06 -1.30
N ARG A 74 4.17 -0.16 -1.65
CA ARG A 74 5.60 -0.49 -1.75
C ARG A 74 6.19 -0.92 -0.41
N GLU A 75 5.82 -0.26 0.69
CA GLU A 75 6.25 -0.63 2.03
C GLU A 75 5.78 -2.04 2.38
N LEU A 76 4.50 -2.32 2.16
CA LEU A 76 3.90 -3.62 2.46
C LEU A 76 4.56 -4.77 1.68
N VAL A 77 4.81 -4.61 0.37
CA VAL A 77 5.48 -5.66 -0.42
C VAL A 77 6.96 -5.84 -0.09
N GLU A 78 7.60 -4.86 0.56
CA GLU A 78 8.99 -4.99 1.03
C GLU A 78 9.10 -5.74 2.34
N ILE A 79 8.06 -5.80 3.16
CA ILE A 79 8.07 -6.53 4.43
C ILE A 79 8.21 -8.03 4.18
N PRO A 80 9.15 -8.72 4.86
CA PRO A 80 9.25 -10.17 4.79
C PRO A 80 7.98 -10.86 5.26
N ALA A 81 7.62 -11.98 4.63
CA ALA A 81 6.42 -12.73 4.97
C ALA A 81 6.40 -13.29 6.41
N ASN A 82 7.56 -13.36 7.07
CA ASN A 82 7.65 -13.69 8.50
C ASN A 82 6.98 -12.62 9.39
N ASP A 83 7.09 -11.36 8.98
CA ASP A 83 6.64 -10.19 9.72
C ASP A 83 5.29 -9.66 9.21
N LEU A 84 4.89 -10.06 8.01
CA LEU A 84 3.62 -9.68 7.39
C LEU A 84 2.84 -10.93 6.98
N GLY A 85 2.22 -11.60 7.93
CA GLY A 85 1.25 -12.66 7.66
C GLY A 85 -0.17 -12.11 7.46
N PRO A 86 -1.17 -12.99 7.31
CA PRO A 86 -2.55 -12.56 7.07
C PRO A 86 -3.11 -11.65 8.17
N GLU A 87 -2.81 -11.92 9.43
CA GLU A 87 -3.29 -11.14 10.56
C GLU A 87 -2.64 -9.76 10.60
N GLU A 88 -1.31 -9.70 10.51
CA GLU A 88 -0.55 -8.43 10.51
C GLU A 88 -0.95 -7.56 9.32
N PHE A 89 -1.17 -8.16 8.14
CA PHE A 89 -1.63 -7.43 6.96
C PHE A 89 -3.05 -6.89 7.16
N ALA A 90 -3.97 -7.70 7.71
CA ALA A 90 -5.32 -7.27 8.02
C ALA A 90 -5.35 -6.14 9.06
N MET A 91 -4.52 -6.23 10.11
CA MET A 91 -4.39 -5.16 11.12
C MET A 91 -3.86 -3.86 10.50
N ARG A 92 -2.86 -3.94 9.62
CA ARG A 92 -2.34 -2.76 8.92
C ARG A 92 -3.40 -2.14 8.00
N ALA A 93 -4.12 -2.95 7.23
CA ALA A 93 -5.21 -2.49 6.39
C ALA A 93 -6.33 -1.82 7.21
N ALA A 94 -6.66 -2.38 8.37
CA ALA A 94 -7.65 -1.81 9.29
C ALA A 94 -7.19 -0.45 9.84
N GLN A 95 -5.93 -0.33 10.22
CA GLN A 95 -5.35 0.90 10.74
C GLN A 95 -5.36 2.01 9.68
N GLU A 96 -4.88 1.72 8.48
CA GLU A 96 -4.83 2.68 7.37
C GLU A 96 -6.25 3.07 6.90
N GLY A 97 -7.15 2.08 6.80
CA GLY A 97 -8.54 2.33 6.43
C GLY A 97 -9.25 3.23 7.44
N ALA A 98 -9.10 2.97 8.73
CA ALA A 98 -9.69 3.81 9.78
C ALA A 98 -9.10 5.23 9.77
N ALA A 99 -7.78 5.36 9.55
CA ALA A 99 -7.12 6.66 9.43
C ALA A 99 -7.63 7.47 8.21
N ALA A 100 -8.02 6.76 7.14
CA ALA A 100 -8.62 7.34 5.95
C ALA A 100 -10.15 7.59 6.08
N GLY A 101 -10.74 7.30 7.24
CA GLY A 101 -12.18 7.49 7.49
C GLY A 101 -13.08 6.44 6.83
N LEU A 102 -12.55 5.26 6.50
CA LEU A 102 -13.30 4.15 5.95
C LEU A 102 -13.94 3.32 7.07
N GLU A 103 -15.07 2.71 6.78
CA GLU A 103 -15.61 1.61 7.59
C GLU A 103 -14.80 0.35 7.31
N VAL A 104 -14.36 -0.33 8.37
CA VAL A 104 -13.44 -1.47 8.26
C VAL A 104 -14.05 -2.70 8.93
N GLU A 105 -14.04 -3.82 8.22
CA GLU A 105 -14.41 -5.12 8.75
C GLU A 105 -13.30 -6.14 8.45
N VAL A 106 -12.92 -6.89 9.47
CA VAL A 106 -11.93 -7.97 9.35
C VAL A 106 -12.62 -9.27 9.69
N PHE A 107 -12.63 -10.18 8.75
CA PHE A 107 -13.23 -11.52 8.90
C PHE A 107 -12.12 -12.54 9.17
N ASP A 108 -12.24 -13.23 10.28
CA ASP A 108 -11.37 -14.34 10.67
C ASP A 108 -11.83 -15.66 10.03
N GLU A 109 -11.13 -16.76 10.31
CA GLU A 109 -11.45 -18.08 9.76
C GLU A 109 -12.84 -18.59 10.17
N THR A 110 -13.35 -18.21 11.35
CA THR A 110 -14.68 -18.59 11.81
C THR A 110 -15.75 -17.86 11.01
N ALA A 111 -15.64 -16.55 10.89
CA ALA A 111 -16.54 -15.73 10.08
C ALA A 111 -16.50 -16.14 8.60
N LEU A 112 -15.32 -16.47 8.08
CA LEU A 112 -15.17 -16.96 6.71
C LEU A 112 -15.87 -18.31 6.49
N ALA A 113 -15.85 -19.19 7.46
CA ALA A 113 -16.56 -20.46 7.40
C ALA A 113 -18.10 -20.26 7.41
N GLU A 114 -18.59 -19.37 8.27
CA GLU A 114 -20.01 -19.00 8.34
C GLU A 114 -20.50 -18.35 7.03
N MET A 115 -19.66 -17.55 6.39
CA MET A 115 -19.95 -16.95 5.07
C MET A 115 -19.90 -17.95 3.92
N GLY A 116 -19.42 -19.17 4.12
CA GLY A 116 -19.21 -20.15 3.06
C GLY A 116 -18.02 -19.85 2.15
N ALA A 117 -17.01 -19.10 2.62
CA ALA A 117 -15.83 -18.70 1.85
C ALA A 117 -14.83 -19.86 1.66
N GLY A 118 -15.32 -21.01 1.20
CA GLY A 118 -14.58 -22.27 1.12
C GLY A 118 -13.30 -22.19 0.30
N ALA A 119 -13.29 -21.46 -0.81
CA ALA A 119 -12.10 -21.31 -1.64
C ALA A 119 -10.96 -20.58 -0.91
N LEU A 120 -11.29 -19.51 -0.16
CA LEU A 120 -10.31 -18.75 0.62
C LEU A 120 -9.75 -19.62 1.77
N LEU A 121 -10.64 -20.32 2.48
CA LEU A 121 -10.26 -21.25 3.54
C LEU A 121 -9.36 -22.38 3.02
N ALA A 122 -9.68 -22.95 1.85
CA ALA A 122 -8.88 -24.00 1.23
C ALA A 122 -7.45 -23.55 0.90
N VAL A 123 -7.28 -22.31 0.43
CA VAL A 123 -5.95 -21.72 0.17
C VAL A 123 -5.14 -21.56 1.46
N GLY A 124 -5.79 -21.17 2.56
CA GLY A 124 -5.15 -20.99 3.87
C GLY A 124 -4.94 -22.29 4.66
N GLN A 125 -5.56 -23.39 4.28
CA GLN A 125 -5.65 -24.62 5.08
C GLN A 125 -4.30 -25.25 5.45
N GLY A 126 -3.30 -25.11 4.60
CA GLY A 126 -1.95 -25.63 4.83
C GLY A 126 -1.05 -24.71 5.67
N SER A 127 -1.53 -23.53 6.05
CA SER A 127 -0.77 -22.56 6.82
C SER A 127 -1.05 -22.67 8.31
N VAL A 128 -0.02 -22.43 9.13
CA VAL A 128 -0.18 -22.24 10.58
C VAL A 128 -0.72 -20.85 10.93
N ARG A 129 -0.76 -19.95 9.94
CA ARG A 129 -1.31 -18.60 10.07
C ARG A 129 -2.70 -18.57 9.41
N PRO A 130 -3.77 -18.38 10.19
CA PRO A 130 -5.14 -18.43 9.65
C PRO A 130 -5.40 -17.30 8.64
N PRO A 131 -6.25 -17.56 7.63
CA PRO A 131 -6.57 -16.54 6.63
C PRO A 131 -7.42 -15.40 7.21
N ARG A 132 -7.36 -14.26 6.51
CA ARG A 132 -8.19 -13.08 6.80
C ARG A 132 -8.81 -12.56 5.51
N LEU A 133 -9.99 -11.94 5.63
CA LEU A 133 -10.58 -11.09 4.61
C LEU A 133 -10.80 -9.71 5.20
N VAL A 134 -10.40 -8.68 4.51
CA VAL A 134 -10.63 -7.30 4.93
C VAL A 134 -11.60 -6.64 3.95
N ARG A 135 -12.64 -6.00 4.49
CA ARG A 135 -13.56 -5.17 3.75
C ARG A 135 -13.40 -3.73 4.21
N LEU A 136 -13.10 -2.84 3.27
CA LEU A 136 -13.04 -1.41 3.47
C LEU A 136 -14.20 -0.79 2.69
N SER A 137 -15.03 0.01 3.36
CA SER A 137 -16.20 0.62 2.75
C SER A 137 -16.13 2.13 2.86
N TYR A 138 -16.38 2.81 1.75
CA TYR A 138 -16.55 4.26 1.69
C TYR A 138 -17.94 4.60 1.21
N VAL A 139 -18.67 5.34 2.02
CA VAL A 139 -19.99 5.86 1.65
C VAL A 139 -19.90 7.37 1.70
N PRO A 140 -19.99 8.08 0.56
CA PRO A 140 -19.97 9.54 0.57
C PRO A 140 -21.25 10.08 1.21
N GLU A 141 -21.16 11.25 1.88
CA GLU A 141 -22.31 11.91 2.50
C GLU A 141 -23.42 12.26 1.49
N ASN A 142 -23.03 12.59 0.25
CA ASN A 142 -23.92 12.96 -0.83
C ASN A 142 -23.63 12.10 -2.07
N PRO A 143 -24.12 10.86 -2.12
CA PRO A 143 -23.89 9.98 -3.25
C PRO A 143 -24.61 10.52 -4.50
N THR A 144 -23.94 10.47 -5.65
CA THR A 144 -24.48 10.91 -6.94
C THR A 144 -25.21 9.79 -7.70
N SER A 145 -25.04 8.54 -7.28
CA SER A 145 -25.74 7.37 -7.79
C SER A 145 -25.93 6.32 -6.69
N ASN A 146 -26.74 5.30 -6.97
CA ASN A 146 -26.88 4.11 -6.13
C ASN A 146 -25.97 2.96 -6.58
N ASP A 147 -25.04 3.22 -7.48
CA ASP A 147 -24.12 2.22 -7.97
C ASP A 147 -23.05 1.91 -6.92
N HIS A 148 -22.62 0.68 -6.92
CA HIS A 148 -21.52 0.22 -6.05
C HIS A 148 -20.31 -0.16 -6.90
N LEU A 149 -19.16 0.40 -6.57
CA LEU A 149 -17.87 0.00 -7.14
C LEU A 149 -17.17 -0.93 -6.16
N PHE A 150 -16.80 -2.13 -6.64
CA PHE A 150 -16.00 -3.09 -5.89
C PHE A 150 -14.59 -3.16 -6.45
N LEU A 151 -13.59 -2.95 -5.62
CA LEU A 151 -12.19 -3.19 -5.92
C LEU A 151 -11.78 -4.45 -5.16
N VAL A 152 -11.30 -5.46 -5.89
CA VAL A 152 -10.90 -6.74 -5.31
C VAL A 152 -9.39 -6.91 -5.49
N GLY A 153 -8.66 -6.93 -4.38
CA GLY A 153 -7.22 -7.11 -4.35
C GLY A 153 -6.84 -8.51 -3.85
N LYS A 154 -5.86 -9.14 -4.49
CA LYS A 154 -5.24 -10.36 -4.01
C LYS A 154 -4.36 -10.03 -2.81
N GLY A 155 -4.61 -10.66 -1.66
CA GLY A 155 -3.89 -10.43 -0.40
C GLY A 155 -3.08 -11.63 0.10
N ILE A 156 -2.61 -12.52 -0.79
CA ILE A 156 -1.80 -13.68 -0.37
C ILE A 156 -0.42 -13.22 0.07
N THR A 157 -0.15 -13.29 1.36
CA THR A 157 1.09 -12.75 1.97
C THR A 157 2.34 -13.51 1.58
N PHE A 158 2.23 -14.83 1.32
CA PHE A 158 3.31 -15.62 0.76
C PHE A 158 2.77 -16.91 0.14
N ASP A 159 3.09 -17.17 -1.13
CA ASP A 159 2.63 -18.34 -1.85
C ASP A 159 3.79 -19.32 -2.14
N THR A 160 3.84 -20.39 -1.36
CA THR A 160 4.83 -21.49 -1.55
C THR A 160 4.44 -22.45 -2.68
N GLY A 161 3.20 -22.40 -3.18
CA GLY A 161 2.64 -23.36 -4.12
C GLY A 161 1.92 -24.56 -3.46
N GLY A 162 2.03 -24.74 -2.15
CA GLY A 162 1.38 -25.83 -1.42
C GLY A 162 1.92 -27.20 -1.82
N LEU A 163 1.03 -28.15 -2.18
CA LEU A 163 1.42 -29.48 -2.65
C LEU A 163 2.24 -29.44 -3.94
N SER A 164 2.01 -28.44 -4.80
CA SER A 164 2.83 -28.15 -5.97
C SER A 164 3.88 -27.10 -5.61
N LEU A 165 4.82 -27.47 -4.74
CA LEU A 165 5.83 -26.58 -4.19
C LEU A 165 6.63 -25.88 -5.29
N LYS A 166 6.73 -24.57 -5.21
CA LYS A 166 7.51 -23.76 -6.16
C LYS A 166 9.01 -23.99 -5.98
N PRO A 167 9.79 -23.97 -7.06
CA PRO A 167 11.25 -23.99 -6.95
C PRO A 167 11.74 -22.67 -6.27
N PRO A 168 12.91 -22.67 -5.59
CA PRO A 168 13.42 -21.50 -4.87
C PRO A 168 13.43 -20.22 -5.71
N SER A 169 13.86 -20.29 -6.97
CA SER A 169 13.90 -19.13 -7.88
C SER A 169 12.52 -18.56 -8.24
N GLY A 170 11.45 -19.36 -8.14
CA GLY A 170 10.08 -18.89 -8.31
C GLY A 170 9.43 -18.45 -7.01
N MET A 171 9.90 -18.97 -5.87
CA MET A 171 9.33 -18.71 -4.55
C MET A 171 9.84 -17.42 -3.93
N GLU A 172 11.09 -17.03 -4.16
CA GLU A 172 11.72 -15.86 -3.53
C GLU A 172 10.96 -14.54 -3.73
N LYS A 173 10.19 -14.43 -4.83
CA LYS A 173 9.40 -13.25 -5.17
C LYS A 173 7.96 -13.29 -4.63
N MET A 174 7.55 -14.41 -4.02
CA MET A 174 6.15 -14.61 -3.61
C MET A 174 5.74 -13.79 -2.38
N LYS A 175 6.64 -13.08 -1.75
CA LYS A 175 6.30 -12.03 -0.78
C LYS A 175 5.57 -10.84 -1.42
N TYR A 176 5.61 -10.68 -2.74
CA TYR A 176 4.89 -9.64 -3.48
C TYR A 176 3.47 -10.05 -3.86
N ASP A 177 3.09 -11.29 -3.59
CA ASP A 177 1.82 -11.88 -4.02
C ASP A 177 0.57 -11.19 -3.42
N MET A 178 0.78 -10.37 -2.39
CA MET A 178 -0.24 -9.55 -1.74
C MET A 178 -0.30 -8.10 -2.27
N GLY A 179 0.41 -7.78 -3.33
CA GLY A 179 0.52 -6.41 -3.84
C GLY A 179 -0.65 -5.95 -4.72
N GLY A 180 -1.68 -6.77 -4.88
CA GLY A 180 -2.84 -6.49 -5.73
C GLY A 180 -3.95 -5.66 -5.10
#